data_bbb1af219a2137f88ca8e33aa32c91c5
#
_entry.id   bbb1af219a2137f88ca8e33aa32c91c5
#
_cell.length_a   1.000
_cell.length_b   1.000
_cell.length_c   1.000
_cell.angle_alpha   90.00
_cell.angle_beta   90.00
_cell.angle_gamma   90.00
#
_symmetry.space_group_name_H-M   'P 1'
#
loop_
_entity.id
_entity.type
_entity.pdbx_description
1 polymer ?
#
loop_
_entity_poly.entity_id
_entity_poly.type
_entity_poly.pdbx_seq_one_letter_code
_entity_poly.pdbx_strand_id
1 'polypeptide(L)'
;MKKIFVLVIAALALASCNMDFYSSDSMTSAQLASNPSSAVYTTDGIYSLLQDKIAYKGQSGGESGNYYIRHYFQLAELRGDNVTVSGKSEDPFTDAYMYAENPTTKNIYYTWWIAYKMINAANSNIAAIEPGASALSDHLLGENYFFRAMLHFNLVTLFAMPYVQGRDNPGVVLRRDLDISTTKRATVGQVYDAVVEDLIEAKKYLANGEAERIKAGSKAYVSLDAAKALLARVYLYMGDDQSLQNCINECTDLLGHAPSSVTTGYDFADYPTHTYDHPETIWCLRLDENHEWASGSAEASIASMYIKDGNGWGEHYWREDLIDNFRRYPQDKRFAAYFVMPEYRGQGYPETEKVTVVFPIKTNEKTKACSDGLVVDCKKSADGSVVFKYQSKDYTAVPTIVNTYTEYYVNDASFPGVKTDGKARVYIRPNITRKDGVRNNMGGDYVIYYCSKFSYQDGLPMMTSPVFLRWGEVVLNRAEAYAKTGKETEALADVKTIRDRAGLTGEAEMTATNYKSRGYATVLDLVLDERRRELCYEGHRMFDVFRNNLPMDRHYVGCHDWEVIQPNDPRIALLLPLDEINSSGIEQNRR
;
A
#
# COMPACT_ATOMS: atom_id res chain seq x y z
N MET A 1 31.83 44.89 58.31
CA MET A 1 31.00 43.66 58.22
C MET A 1 29.88 43.73 57.18
N LYS A 2 29.10 44.83 57.09
CA LYS A 2 27.99 44.89 56.06
C LYS A 2 28.45 44.85 54.61
N LYS A 3 29.64 45.37 54.26
CA LYS A 3 30.15 45.34 52.86
C LYS A 3 30.68 43.96 52.42
N ILE A 4 31.16 43.15 53.37
CA ILE A 4 31.61 41.76 53.06
C ILE A 4 30.42 40.83 52.87
N PHE A 5 29.32 41.06 53.59
CA PHE A 5 28.10 40.28 53.47
C PHE A 5 27.41 40.48 52.09
N VAL A 6 27.45 41.68 51.51
CA VAL A 6 26.92 42.00 50.21
C VAL A 6 27.76 41.38 49.10
N LEU A 7 29.08 41.29 49.24
CA LEU A 7 29.98 40.67 48.28
C LEU A 7 29.82 39.12 48.23
N VAL A 8 29.55 38.50 49.40
CA VAL A 8 29.31 37.06 49.48
C VAL A 8 27.94 36.70 48.88
N ILE A 9 26.93 37.53 49.07
CA ILE A 9 25.61 37.33 48.46
C ILE A 9 25.68 37.56 46.95
N ALA A 10 26.46 38.54 46.48
CA ALA A 10 26.66 38.74 45.01
C ALA A 10 27.49 37.62 44.37
N ALA A 11 28.49 37.07 45.10
CA ALA A 11 29.24 35.90 44.62
C ALA A 11 28.39 34.59 44.58
N LEU A 12 27.47 34.41 45.51
CA LEU A 12 26.51 33.30 45.52
C LEU A 12 25.42 33.48 44.46
N ALA A 13 25.06 34.70 44.10
CA ALA A 13 24.11 34.95 43.00
C ALA A 13 24.74 34.74 41.60
N LEU A 14 26.08 34.85 41.47
CA LEU A 14 26.80 34.53 40.22
C LEU A 14 27.16 33.05 40.10
N ALA A 15 27.04 32.26 41.16
CA ALA A 15 27.13 30.79 41.14
C ALA A 15 25.77 30.13 40.94
N SER A 16 24.71 30.90 40.71
CA SER A 16 23.38 30.41 40.43
C SER A 16 23.29 29.88 39.01
N CYS A 17 23.55 28.61 38.92
CA CYS A 17 22.79 27.69 38.12
C CYS A 17 22.75 27.92 36.61
N ASN A 18 23.59 27.22 35.89
CA ASN A 18 23.10 26.50 34.76
C ASN A 18 22.08 25.44 35.28
N MET A 19 20.84 25.86 35.51
CA MET A 19 19.75 24.92 35.63
C MET A 19 19.26 24.61 34.20
N ASP A 20 20.03 23.78 33.50
CA ASP A 20 19.51 23.08 32.37
C ASP A 20 18.45 22.10 32.88
N PHE A 21 17.20 22.48 32.80
CA PHE A 21 16.09 21.59 33.05
C PHE A 21 16.02 20.60 31.86
N TYR A 22 16.69 19.48 32.02
CA TYR A 22 16.50 18.36 31.10
C TYR A 22 15.20 17.67 31.49
N SER A 23 14.34 17.44 30.49
CA SER A 23 13.19 16.55 30.67
C SER A 23 13.71 15.18 31.12
N SER A 24 13.12 14.58 32.15
CA SER A 24 13.47 13.22 32.59
C SER A 24 13.16 12.18 31.49
N ASP A 25 12.33 12.56 30.55
CA ASP A 25 11.75 11.68 29.53
C ASP A 25 12.36 11.90 28.14
N SER A 26 13.37 12.76 28.01
CA SER A 26 14.06 13.01 26.74
C SER A 26 15.55 13.27 26.93
N MET A 27 16.38 12.74 26.07
CA MET A 27 17.82 13.00 26.04
C MET A 27 18.11 14.25 25.22
N THR A 28 19.03 15.07 25.67
CA THR A 28 19.55 16.20 24.88
C THR A 28 20.47 15.71 23.78
N SER A 29 20.67 16.53 22.74
CA SER A 29 21.63 16.21 21.66
C SER A 29 23.04 15.94 22.19
N ALA A 30 23.47 16.63 23.25
CA ALA A 30 24.77 16.41 23.88
C ALA A 30 24.83 15.09 24.66
N GLN A 31 23.75 14.70 25.34
CA GLN A 31 23.64 13.39 26.00
C GLN A 31 23.59 12.23 24.96
N LEU A 32 22.86 12.44 23.87
CA LEU A 32 22.84 11.49 22.75
C LEU A 32 24.24 11.32 22.16
N ALA A 33 24.94 12.41 21.86
CA ALA A 33 26.29 12.37 21.28
C ALA A 33 27.33 11.69 22.19
N SER A 34 27.14 11.74 23.51
CA SER A 34 28.03 11.11 24.49
C SER A 34 27.70 9.67 24.81
N ASN A 35 26.55 9.16 24.36
CA ASN A 35 26.11 7.78 24.62
C ASN A 35 26.53 6.85 23.47
N PRO A 36 27.34 5.81 23.70
CA PRO A 36 27.72 4.85 22.65
C PRO A 36 26.55 4.14 21.95
N SER A 37 25.40 4.02 22.64
CA SER A 37 24.18 3.43 22.09
C SER A 37 23.25 4.45 21.41
N SER A 38 23.62 5.72 21.35
CA SER A 38 22.74 6.77 20.82
C SER A 38 22.29 6.54 19.38
N ALA A 39 23.21 6.07 18.54
CA ALA A 39 22.92 5.76 17.14
C ALA A 39 21.85 4.66 16.99
N VAL A 40 21.82 3.67 17.90
CA VAL A 40 20.77 2.65 17.95
C VAL A 40 19.44 3.30 18.26
N TYR A 41 19.35 4.08 19.36
CA TYR A 41 18.10 4.70 19.79
C TYR A 41 17.53 5.70 18.77
N THR A 42 18.40 6.48 18.12
CA THR A 42 17.96 7.46 17.13
C THR A 42 17.51 6.78 15.83
N THR A 43 18.13 5.66 15.44
CA THR A 43 17.68 4.85 14.30
C THR A 43 16.37 4.13 14.63
N ASP A 44 16.24 3.55 15.83
CA ASP A 44 14.98 2.94 16.30
C ASP A 44 13.84 3.96 16.36
N GLY A 45 14.15 5.22 16.63
CA GLY A 45 13.20 6.31 16.56
C GLY A 45 12.55 6.47 15.18
N ILE A 46 13.23 6.09 14.08
CA ILE A 46 12.63 6.10 12.74
C ILE A 46 11.62 4.95 12.61
N TYR A 47 11.94 3.76 13.11
CA TYR A 47 10.98 2.63 13.13
C TYR A 47 9.73 2.99 13.95
N SER A 48 9.90 3.65 15.11
CA SER A 48 8.76 4.15 15.91
C SER A 48 7.90 5.15 15.11
N LEU A 49 8.53 6.10 14.40
CA LEU A 49 7.79 7.06 13.57
C LEU A 49 7.01 6.43 12.41
N LEU A 50 7.39 5.22 11.96
CA LEU A 50 6.60 4.48 10.96
C LEU A 50 5.26 4.00 11.54
N GLN A 51 5.20 3.64 12.82
CA GLN A 51 4.06 3.01 13.46
C GLN A 51 3.27 3.94 14.38
N ASP A 52 3.90 4.95 14.97
CA ASP A 52 3.30 5.76 16.02
C ASP A 52 2.40 6.86 15.46
N LYS A 53 1.34 7.16 16.18
CA LYS A 53 0.50 8.32 15.93
C LYS A 53 1.22 9.57 16.42
N ILE A 54 1.73 10.34 15.49
CA ILE A 54 2.40 11.61 15.80
C ILE A 54 1.47 12.77 15.49
N ALA A 55 1.22 13.62 16.48
CA ALA A 55 0.42 14.82 16.30
C ALA A 55 1.06 15.74 15.25
N TYR A 56 0.30 16.10 14.22
CA TYR A 56 0.77 17.01 13.17
C TYR A 56 1.16 18.37 13.78
N LYS A 57 2.43 18.74 13.59
CA LYS A 57 3.02 19.99 14.16
C LYS A 57 2.76 20.20 15.66
N GLY A 58 2.64 19.11 16.44
CA GLY A 58 2.40 19.18 17.89
C GLY A 58 0.98 19.59 18.28
N GLN A 59 0.05 19.70 17.34
CA GLN A 59 -1.35 19.96 17.64
C GLN A 59 -2.00 18.67 18.15
N SER A 60 -2.33 18.65 19.44
CA SER A 60 -3.12 17.58 20.03
C SER A 60 -4.58 17.73 19.58
N GLY A 61 -5.10 16.76 18.92
CA GLY A 61 -6.54 16.65 18.73
C GLY A 61 -6.97 16.24 17.33
N GLY A 62 -7.66 15.16 17.26
CA GLY A 62 -8.72 14.93 16.30
C GLY A 62 -8.35 14.42 14.91
N GLU A 63 -7.09 14.14 14.64
CA GLU A 63 -6.73 13.49 13.38
C GLU A 63 -6.59 11.99 13.59
N SER A 64 -7.74 11.32 13.58
CA SER A 64 -7.80 9.87 13.55
C SER A 64 -7.11 9.35 12.29
N GLY A 65 -6.39 8.24 12.39
CA GLY A 65 -5.77 7.57 11.25
C GLY A 65 -4.44 8.15 10.76
N ASN A 66 -3.80 9.04 11.49
CA ASN A 66 -2.48 9.60 11.15
C ASN A 66 -1.33 8.67 11.57
N TYR A 67 -1.19 7.55 10.88
CA TYR A 67 -0.10 6.58 11.02
C TYR A 67 0.58 6.40 9.67
N TYR A 68 1.91 6.54 9.60
CA TYR A 68 2.62 6.45 8.32
C TYR A 68 2.39 5.11 7.61
N ILE A 69 2.36 3.98 8.34
CA ILE A 69 2.08 2.66 7.75
C ILE A 69 0.73 2.63 7.03
N ARG A 70 -0.29 3.26 7.61
CA ARG A 70 -1.60 3.36 6.98
C ARG A 70 -1.53 4.17 5.67
N HIS A 71 -0.83 5.31 5.68
CA HIS A 71 -0.62 6.14 4.50
C HIS A 71 0.18 5.41 3.43
N TYR A 72 1.20 4.68 3.82
CA TYR A 72 2.04 3.92 2.89
C TYR A 72 1.23 2.88 2.11
N PHE A 73 0.41 2.08 2.79
CA PHE A 73 -0.34 1.00 2.15
C PHE A 73 -1.68 1.46 1.55
N GLN A 74 -2.47 2.24 2.29
CA GLN A 74 -3.85 2.55 1.90
C GLN A 74 -3.95 3.71 0.92
N LEU A 75 -3.13 4.74 1.04
CA LEU A 75 -3.26 5.93 0.19
C LEU A 75 -3.05 5.59 -1.29
N ALA A 76 -2.02 4.81 -1.62
CA ALA A 76 -1.77 4.36 -2.99
C ALA A 76 -2.79 3.32 -3.46
N GLU A 77 -3.23 2.40 -2.59
CA GLU A 77 -4.21 1.38 -2.93
C GLU A 77 -5.58 1.99 -3.26
N LEU A 78 -6.04 2.97 -2.47
CA LEU A 78 -7.30 3.66 -2.71
C LEU A 78 -7.30 4.48 -4.00
N ARG A 79 -6.14 4.95 -4.43
CA ARG A 79 -5.97 5.61 -5.74
C ARG A 79 -5.83 4.63 -6.90
N GLY A 80 -5.81 3.34 -6.61
CA GLY A 80 -5.89 2.25 -7.58
C GLY A 80 -7.32 1.90 -8.00
N ASP A 81 -7.49 0.70 -8.53
CA ASP A 81 -8.76 0.17 -9.00
C ASP A 81 -9.07 -1.24 -8.44
N ASN A 82 -8.56 -1.57 -7.25
CA ASN A 82 -8.81 -2.85 -6.57
C ASN A 82 -9.90 -2.76 -5.51
N VAL A 83 -10.10 -1.58 -4.94
CA VAL A 83 -10.93 -1.34 -3.76
C VAL A 83 -12.22 -0.63 -4.14
N THR A 84 -13.32 -1.05 -3.52
CA THR A 84 -14.57 -0.30 -3.48
C THR A 84 -14.71 0.33 -2.11
N VAL A 85 -15.00 1.62 -2.04
CA VAL A 85 -15.25 2.35 -0.80
C VAL A 85 -16.75 2.56 -0.63
N SER A 86 -17.26 2.31 0.57
CA SER A 86 -18.66 2.57 0.91
C SER A 86 -19.00 4.05 0.75
N GLY A 87 -20.12 4.36 0.10
CA GLY A 87 -20.64 5.73 0.01
C GLY A 87 -21.05 6.36 1.34
N LYS A 88 -20.96 5.61 2.44
CA LYS A 88 -21.19 6.07 3.82
C LYS A 88 -19.88 6.22 4.61
N SER A 89 -18.74 5.99 3.97
CA SER A 89 -17.44 6.13 4.63
C SER A 89 -17.18 7.60 4.97
N GLU A 90 -16.78 7.83 6.22
CA GLU A 90 -16.27 9.12 6.70
C GLU A 90 -14.73 9.09 6.79
N ASP A 91 -14.10 8.05 6.24
CA ASP A 91 -12.65 7.93 6.24
C ASP A 91 -12.01 9.10 5.48
N PRO A 92 -11.04 9.80 6.09
CA PRO A 92 -10.36 10.93 5.45
C PRO A 92 -9.67 10.60 4.12
N PHE A 93 -9.36 9.33 3.84
CA PHE A 93 -8.80 8.92 2.54
C PHE A 93 -9.84 8.81 1.43
N THR A 94 -11.12 8.98 1.73
CA THR A 94 -12.18 8.99 0.71
C THR A 94 -11.93 10.07 -0.36
N ASP A 95 -11.41 11.24 0.02
CA ASP A 95 -11.03 12.27 -0.95
C ASP A 95 -9.94 11.78 -1.92
N ALA A 96 -8.95 11.03 -1.43
CA ALA A 96 -7.92 10.44 -2.28
C ALA A 96 -8.50 9.35 -3.20
N TYR A 97 -9.42 8.54 -2.69
CA TYR A 97 -10.14 7.55 -3.49
C TYR A 97 -10.95 8.21 -4.61
N MET A 98 -11.59 9.34 -4.35
CA MET A 98 -12.37 10.09 -5.33
C MET A 98 -11.51 10.94 -6.28
N TYR A 99 -10.19 11.04 -6.08
CA TYR A 99 -9.33 12.03 -6.76
C TYR A 99 -9.79 13.48 -6.57
N ALA A 100 -10.43 13.75 -5.42
CA ALA A 100 -11.03 15.03 -5.05
C ALA A 100 -10.26 15.77 -3.95
N GLU A 101 -9.08 15.28 -3.59
CA GLU A 101 -8.25 15.90 -2.57
C GLU A 101 -7.85 17.33 -2.95
N ASN A 102 -7.67 18.17 -1.94
CA ASN A 102 -7.26 19.57 -2.09
C ASN A 102 -6.01 19.87 -1.23
N PRO A 103 -5.33 21.03 -1.41
CA PRO A 103 -4.11 21.34 -0.68
C PRO A 103 -4.30 21.48 0.84
N THR A 104 -5.52 21.40 1.36
CA THR A 104 -5.84 21.44 2.80
C THR A 104 -6.31 20.10 3.35
N THR A 105 -6.31 19.02 2.55
CA THR A 105 -6.66 17.66 2.98
C THR A 105 -5.61 17.14 3.98
N LYS A 106 -5.97 17.07 5.24
CA LYS A 106 -5.06 16.89 6.38
C LYS A 106 -4.21 15.63 6.30
N ASN A 107 -4.77 14.50 5.86
CA ASN A 107 -4.02 13.25 5.77
C ASN A 107 -2.90 13.31 4.73
N ILE A 108 -3.08 14.04 3.64
CA ILE A 108 -2.03 14.26 2.65
C ILE A 108 -0.91 15.10 3.26
N TYR A 109 -1.24 16.11 4.07
CA TYR A 109 -0.26 16.88 4.82
C TYR A 109 0.57 16.03 5.76
N TYR A 110 -0.09 15.16 6.49
CA TYR A 110 0.60 14.28 7.42
C TYR A 110 1.64 13.42 6.71
N THR A 111 1.28 12.82 5.56
CA THR A 111 2.21 11.99 4.77
C THR A 111 3.47 12.76 4.38
N TRP A 112 3.32 13.97 3.88
CA TRP A 112 4.43 14.84 3.53
C TRP A 112 5.29 15.21 4.75
N TRP A 113 4.65 15.72 5.77
CA TRP A 113 5.32 16.19 6.97
C TRP A 113 6.07 15.09 7.72
N ILE A 114 5.43 13.94 7.97
CA ILE A 114 6.05 12.83 8.70
C ILE A 114 7.20 12.20 7.91
N ALA A 115 7.09 12.11 6.59
CA ALA A 115 8.17 11.63 5.75
C ALA A 115 9.41 12.53 5.86
N TYR A 116 9.24 13.85 5.77
CA TYR A 116 10.37 14.78 5.95
C TYR A 116 10.92 14.82 7.37
N LYS A 117 10.09 14.57 8.38
CA LYS A 117 10.56 14.40 9.77
C LYS A 117 11.49 13.19 9.87
N MET A 118 11.12 12.06 9.28
CA MET A 118 11.97 10.85 9.25
C MET A 118 13.22 11.04 8.39
N ILE A 119 13.12 11.72 7.24
CA ILE A 119 14.28 12.07 6.41
C ILE A 119 15.29 12.92 7.20
N ASN A 120 14.82 13.90 7.96
CA ASN A 120 15.69 14.72 8.81
C ASN A 120 16.35 13.90 9.92
N ALA A 121 15.63 12.94 10.52
CA ALA A 121 16.21 12.01 11.49
C ALA A 121 17.30 11.14 10.85
N ALA A 122 17.04 10.58 9.66
CA ALA A 122 18.02 9.81 8.91
C ALA A 122 19.26 10.64 8.54
N ASN A 123 19.09 11.90 8.09
CA ASN A 123 20.20 12.81 7.82
C ASN A 123 21.04 13.08 9.07
N SER A 124 20.39 13.28 10.23
CA SER A 124 21.09 13.49 11.50
C SER A 124 21.92 12.26 11.90
N ASN A 125 21.36 11.06 11.71
CA ASN A 125 22.07 9.82 12.01
C ASN A 125 23.24 9.58 11.05
N ILE A 126 23.04 9.79 9.74
CA ILE A 126 24.11 9.66 8.73
C ILE A 126 25.27 10.62 9.03
N ALA A 127 24.97 11.85 9.47
CA ALA A 127 26.01 12.82 9.82
C ALA A 127 26.73 12.52 11.14
N ALA A 128 26.11 11.78 12.05
CA ALA A 128 26.64 11.51 13.40
C ALA A 128 27.37 10.16 13.51
N ILE A 129 27.05 9.19 12.68
CA ILE A 129 27.63 7.85 12.73
C ILE A 129 28.94 7.82 11.95
N GLU A 130 30.05 7.40 12.63
CA GLU A 130 31.36 7.25 11.98
C GLU A 130 31.43 5.95 11.17
N PRO A 131 31.63 6.03 9.85
CA PRO A 131 31.77 4.85 9.01
C PRO A 131 32.96 3.98 9.41
N GLY A 132 32.77 2.66 9.47
CA GLY A 132 33.81 1.70 9.80
C GLY A 132 34.20 1.65 11.28
N ALA A 133 33.55 2.40 12.17
CA ALA A 133 33.83 2.36 13.59
C ALA A 133 33.49 0.99 14.21
N SER A 134 32.46 0.33 13.73
CA SER A 134 32.08 -1.04 14.08
C SER A 134 31.13 -1.61 13.03
N ALA A 135 30.93 -2.94 13.04
CA ALA A 135 29.91 -3.59 12.19
C ALA A 135 28.50 -3.04 12.49
N LEU A 136 28.19 -2.75 13.75
CA LEU A 136 26.92 -2.13 14.14
C LEU A 136 26.80 -0.71 13.57
N SER A 137 27.85 0.11 13.62
CA SER A 137 27.83 1.47 13.02
C SER A 137 27.56 1.41 11.53
N ASP A 138 28.22 0.51 10.82
CA ASP A 138 27.98 0.33 9.38
C ASP A 138 26.53 -0.14 9.12
N HIS A 139 26.01 -1.08 9.89
CA HIS A 139 24.63 -1.52 9.75
C HIS A 139 23.64 -0.37 9.95
N LEU A 140 23.81 0.44 11.01
CA LEU A 140 22.97 1.59 11.28
C LEU A 140 23.06 2.66 10.18
N LEU A 141 24.25 2.89 9.61
CA LEU A 141 24.40 3.75 8.42
C LEU A 141 23.58 3.21 7.25
N GLY A 142 23.69 1.92 6.97
CA GLY A 142 22.91 1.27 5.91
C GLY A 142 21.41 1.42 6.10
N GLU A 143 20.90 1.24 7.32
CA GLU A 143 19.48 1.46 7.64
C GLU A 143 19.05 2.91 7.37
N ASN A 144 19.85 3.90 7.81
CA ASN A 144 19.51 5.31 7.63
C ASN A 144 19.56 5.76 6.16
N TYR A 145 20.51 5.26 5.36
CA TYR A 145 20.51 5.46 3.90
C TYR A 145 19.27 4.82 3.25
N PHE A 146 18.91 3.60 3.67
CA PHE A 146 17.70 2.94 3.19
C PHE A 146 16.45 3.74 3.51
N PHE A 147 16.27 4.22 4.75
CA PHE A 147 15.11 5.03 5.13
C PHE A 147 15.03 6.33 4.33
N ARG A 148 16.14 7.03 4.17
CA ARG A 148 16.16 8.25 3.38
C ARG A 148 15.74 8.00 1.93
N ALA A 149 16.24 6.93 1.33
CA ALA A 149 15.84 6.50 -0.02
C ALA A 149 14.36 6.13 -0.10
N MET A 150 13.88 5.26 0.80
CA MET A 150 12.49 4.81 0.82
C MET A 150 11.51 5.98 0.95
N LEU A 151 11.81 6.93 1.82
CA LEU A 151 10.94 8.07 2.08
C LEU A 151 10.91 9.05 0.90
N HIS A 152 12.06 9.36 0.28
CA HIS A 152 12.08 10.17 -0.94
C HIS A 152 11.39 9.46 -2.10
N PHE A 153 11.57 8.15 -2.24
CA PHE A 153 10.88 7.35 -3.25
C PHE A 153 9.36 7.36 -3.04
N ASN A 154 8.90 7.18 -1.81
CA ASN A 154 7.48 7.25 -1.50
C ASN A 154 6.90 8.65 -1.77
N LEU A 155 7.63 9.71 -1.40
CA LEU A 155 7.22 11.08 -1.70
C LEU A 155 7.14 11.35 -3.21
N VAL A 156 8.15 10.99 -3.99
CA VAL A 156 8.17 11.29 -5.43
C VAL A 156 7.11 10.48 -6.19
N THR A 157 6.83 9.25 -5.78
CA THR A 157 5.79 8.42 -6.42
C THR A 157 4.37 8.89 -6.11
N LEU A 158 4.14 9.56 -4.97
CA LEU A 158 2.85 10.11 -4.58
C LEU A 158 2.65 11.55 -5.05
N PHE A 159 3.67 12.41 -4.97
CA PHE A 159 3.56 13.85 -5.16
C PHE A 159 4.15 14.35 -6.48
N ALA A 160 4.55 13.46 -7.38
CA ALA A 160 5.02 13.82 -8.71
C ALA A 160 4.41 12.90 -9.78
N MET A 161 4.53 13.31 -11.04
CA MET A 161 4.16 12.45 -12.16
C MET A 161 5.11 11.25 -12.25
N PRO A 162 4.63 10.09 -12.75
CA PRO A 162 5.47 8.91 -12.92
C PRO A 162 6.75 9.22 -13.71
N TYR A 163 7.85 8.55 -13.39
CA TYR A 163 9.15 8.73 -14.06
C TYR A 163 9.06 8.62 -15.59
N VAL A 164 8.25 7.69 -16.09
CA VAL A 164 8.03 7.46 -17.53
C VAL A 164 7.33 8.64 -18.23
N GLN A 165 6.71 9.55 -17.48
CA GLN A 165 6.09 10.77 -18.02
C GLN A 165 7.11 11.92 -18.21
N GLY A 166 8.34 11.74 -17.76
CA GLY A 166 9.47 12.67 -17.99
C GLY A 166 10.31 12.93 -16.74
N ARG A 167 11.59 12.76 -16.88
CA ARG A 167 12.59 12.99 -15.81
C ARG A 167 12.65 14.45 -15.36
N ASP A 168 12.31 15.39 -16.24
CA ASP A 168 12.38 16.83 -15.97
C ASP A 168 11.11 17.38 -15.31
N ASN A 169 10.09 16.54 -15.13
CA ASN A 169 8.89 16.94 -14.39
C ASN A 169 9.24 17.33 -12.95
N PRO A 170 8.48 18.29 -12.35
CA PRO A 170 8.68 18.66 -10.96
C PRO A 170 8.54 17.44 -10.03
N GLY A 171 9.60 17.14 -9.30
CA GLY A 171 9.63 16.08 -8.28
C GLY A 171 9.22 16.61 -6.91
N VAL A 172 10.04 16.33 -5.88
CA VAL A 172 9.84 16.77 -4.50
C VAL A 172 11.08 17.51 -3.99
N VAL A 173 11.02 18.10 -2.81
CA VAL A 173 12.19 18.74 -2.20
C VAL A 173 13.19 17.64 -1.78
N LEU A 174 14.38 17.66 -2.35
CA LEU A 174 15.42 16.68 -2.07
C LEU A 174 16.26 17.14 -0.85
N ARG A 175 16.17 16.39 0.25
CA ARG A 175 16.87 16.65 1.51
C ARG A 175 17.89 15.54 1.79
N ARG A 176 19.17 15.82 1.59
CA ARG A 176 20.25 14.83 1.78
C ARG A 176 21.23 15.17 2.90
N ASP A 177 21.01 16.31 3.57
CA ASP A 177 21.80 16.80 4.69
C ASP A 177 20.92 17.58 5.67
N LEU A 178 21.53 18.26 6.62
CA LEU A 178 20.85 19.06 7.65
C LEU A 178 20.57 20.51 7.21
N ASP A 179 20.96 20.90 6.00
CA ASP A 179 20.67 22.23 5.49
C ASP A 179 19.19 22.34 5.10
N ILE A 180 18.47 23.14 5.86
CA ILE A 180 17.05 23.42 5.64
C ILE A 180 16.79 24.59 4.67
N SER A 181 17.82 25.24 4.17
CA SER A 181 17.70 26.40 3.27
C SER A 181 17.17 26.02 1.88
N THR A 182 17.38 24.76 1.45
CA THR A 182 16.87 24.25 0.17
C THR A 182 15.37 24.07 0.26
N THR A 183 14.61 24.91 -0.45
CA THR A 183 13.15 24.82 -0.51
C THR A 183 12.63 24.48 -1.91
N LYS A 184 13.47 24.46 -2.93
CA LYS A 184 13.07 24.16 -4.30
C LYS A 184 12.85 22.66 -4.53
N ARG A 185 11.88 22.34 -5.35
CA ARG A 185 11.67 20.97 -5.83
C ARG A 185 12.82 20.57 -6.74
N ALA A 186 13.37 19.39 -6.53
CA ALA A 186 14.20 18.71 -7.51
C ALA A 186 13.32 18.16 -8.64
N THR A 187 13.91 17.80 -9.78
CA THR A 187 13.17 17.08 -10.83
C THR A 187 12.93 15.63 -10.40
N VAL A 188 11.96 14.97 -11.02
CA VAL A 188 11.70 13.54 -10.82
C VAL A 188 12.98 12.74 -11.01
N GLY A 189 13.73 13.00 -12.10
CA GLY A 189 15.00 12.32 -12.38
C GLY A 189 16.02 12.51 -11.26
N GLN A 190 16.22 13.74 -10.78
CA GLN A 190 17.16 14.01 -9.68
C GLN A 190 16.79 13.30 -8.38
N VAL A 191 15.48 13.18 -8.08
CA VAL A 191 15.05 12.45 -6.89
C VAL A 191 15.33 10.96 -7.05
N TYR A 192 15.02 10.36 -8.23
CA TYR A 192 15.30 8.94 -8.47
C TYR A 192 16.80 8.64 -8.46
N ASP A 193 17.62 9.50 -9.07
CA ASP A 193 19.08 9.35 -9.05
C ASP A 193 19.61 9.34 -7.61
N ALA A 194 19.13 10.27 -6.75
CA ALA A 194 19.51 10.31 -5.35
C ALA A 194 19.01 9.10 -4.53
N VAL A 195 17.82 8.59 -4.84
CA VAL A 195 17.29 7.36 -4.24
C VAL A 195 18.17 6.15 -4.59
N VAL A 196 18.58 6.02 -5.85
CA VAL A 196 19.48 4.95 -6.30
C VAL A 196 20.85 5.05 -5.60
N GLU A 197 21.43 6.25 -5.52
CA GLU A 197 22.69 6.47 -4.80
C GLU A 197 22.59 6.07 -3.32
N ASP A 198 21.53 6.49 -2.63
CA ASP A 198 21.33 6.13 -1.23
C ASP A 198 21.14 4.62 -1.03
N LEU A 199 20.46 3.93 -1.94
CA LEU A 199 20.31 2.47 -1.87
C LEU A 199 21.59 1.72 -2.17
N ILE A 200 22.47 2.26 -3.04
CA ILE A 200 23.80 1.71 -3.28
C ILE A 200 24.66 1.85 -2.01
N GLU A 201 24.65 3.01 -1.35
CA GLU A 201 25.35 3.19 -0.08
C GLU A 201 24.73 2.29 1.03
N ALA A 202 23.41 2.17 1.09
CA ALA A 202 22.74 1.25 2.02
C ALA A 202 23.25 -0.20 1.83
N LYS A 203 23.28 -0.70 0.60
CA LYS A 203 23.81 -2.04 0.29
C LYS A 203 25.25 -2.21 0.74
N LYS A 204 26.10 -1.22 0.49
CA LYS A 204 27.52 -1.25 0.86
C LYS A 204 27.71 -1.40 2.37
N TYR A 205 27.00 -0.61 3.16
CA TYR A 205 27.11 -0.63 4.62
C TYR A 205 26.41 -1.86 5.24
N LEU A 206 25.25 -2.26 4.73
CA LEU A 206 24.55 -3.47 5.20
C LEU A 206 25.34 -4.76 4.91
N ALA A 207 26.11 -4.82 3.83
CA ALA A 207 26.95 -5.97 3.53
C ALA A 207 28.07 -6.21 4.56
N ASN A 208 28.50 -5.17 5.27
CA ASN A 208 29.59 -5.24 6.26
C ASN A 208 29.12 -5.56 7.68
N GLY A 209 27.83 -5.36 7.99
CA GLY A 209 27.37 -5.19 9.36
C GLY A 209 26.29 -6.12 9.91
N GLU A 210 25.96 -7.22 9.27
CA GLU A 210 24.74 -8.00 9.55
C GLU A 210 24.60 -8.56 10.98
N ALA A 211 25.68 -8.74 11.72
CA ALA A 211 25.71 -9.79 12.75
C ALA A 211 25.01 -9.50 14.07
N GLU A 212 24.86 -8.23 14.51
CA GLU A 212 24.39 -7.96 15.88
C GLU A 212 22.95 -7.47 15.96
N ARG A 213 22.49 -6.76 14.97
CA ARG A 213 21.15 -6.17 14.97
C ARG A 213 20.10 -7.11 14.36
N ILE A 214 20.46 -7.82 13.31
CA ILE A 214 19.63 -8.88 12.72
C ILE A 214 19.97 -10.20 13.39
N LYS A 215 19.28 -10.49 14.47
CA LYS A 215 19.29 -11.85 15.04
C LYS A 215 18.77 -12.81 13.98
N ALA A 216 19.39 -14.00 13.88
CA ALA A 216 19.07 -15.00 12.88
C ALA A 216 17.55 -15.13 12.65
N GLY A 217 17.11 -14.84 11.44
CA GLY A 217 15.70 -14.91 11.03
C GLY A 217 14.83 -13.70 11.36
N SER A 218 15.34 -12.66 12.02
CA SER A 218 14.56 -11.44 12.25
C SER A 218 14.34 -10.67 10.95
N LYS A 219 13.08 -10.29 10.69
CA LYS A 219 12.65 -9.49 9.53
C LYS A 219 12.23 -8.08 9.93
N ALA A 220 12.46 -7.73 11.20
CA ALA A 220 12.01 -6.45 11.78
C ALA A 220 12.94 -5.29 11.43
N TYR A 221 14.19 -5.56 11.12
CA TYR A 221 15.16 -4.54 10.75
C TYR A 221 15.54 -4.63 9.27
N VAL A 222 15.92 -3.50 8.69
CA VAL A 222 16.36 -3.44 7.30
C VAL A 222 17.63 -4.26 7.11
N SER A 223 17.58 -5.19 6.16
CA SER A 223 18.68 -6.08 5.76
C SER A 223 19.27 -5.68 4.41
N LEU A 224 20.38 -6.32 4.03
CA LEU A 224 20.93 -6.21 2.68
C LEU A 224 19.91 -6.62 1.62
N ASP A 225 19.15 -7.67 1.87
CA ASP A 225 18.09 -8.13 0.97
C ASP A 225 16.96 -7.10 0.83
N ALA A 226 16.61 -6.42 1.92
CA ALA A 226 15.63 -5.34 1.87
C ALA A 226 16.12 -4.16 1.00
N ALA A 227 17.38 -3.78 1.12
CA ALA A 227 17.97 -2.72 0.28
C ALA A 227 18.01 -3.11 -1.20
N LYS A 228 18.39 -4.35 -1.53
CA LYS A 228 18.37 -4.88 -2.89
C LYS A 228 16.94 -4.94 -3.47
N ALA A 229 15.96 -5.41 -2.68
CA ALA A 229 14.58 -5.53 -3.11
C ALA A 229 13.95 -4.15 -3.40
N LEU A 230 14.22 -3.15 -2.56
CA LEU A 230 13.77 -1.78 -2.81
C LEU A 230 14.47 -1.18 -4.03
N LEU A 231 15.77 -1.40 -4.20
CA LEU A 231 16.51 -0.93 -5.37
C LEU A 231 15.97 -1.55 -6.67
N ALA A 232 15.65 -2.84 -6.66
CA ALA A 232 15.00 -3.51 -7.79
C ALA A 232 13.65 -2.88 -8.15
N ARG A 233 12.83 -2.53 -7.13
CA ARG A 233 11.56 -1.81 -7.32
C ARG A 233 11.79 -0.43 -7.93
N VAL A 234 12.78 0.32 -7.45
CA VAL A 234 13.12 1.65 -7.99
C VAL A 234 13.53 1.56 -9.47
N TYR A 235 14.41 0.62 -9.81
CA TYR A 235 14.82 0.40 -11.20
C TYR A 235 13.65 -0.01 -12.10
N LEU A 236 12.74 -0.85 -11.61
CA LEU A 236 11.53 -1.21 -12.36
C LEU A 236 10.64 0.03 -12.63
N TYR A 237 10.55 0.95 -11.68
CA TYR A 237 9.75 2.18 -11.81
C TYR A 237 10.38 3.19 -12.77
N MET A 238 11.72 3.23 -12.87
CA MET A 238 12.41 4.02 -13.89
C MET A 238 12.09 3.51 -15.31
N GLY A 239 12.18 2.20 -15.52
CA GLY A 239 11.63 1.53 -16.70
C GLY A 239 12.38 1.73 -18.01
N ASP A 240 13.53 2.44 -18.04
CA ASP A 240 14.44 2.47 -19.18
C ASP A 240 15.24 1.17 -19.28
N ASP A 241 15.82 0.90 -20.46
CA ASP A 241 16.48 -0.38 -20.74
C ASP A 241 17.59 -0.74 -19.73
N GLN A 242 18.39 0.26 -19.32
CA GLN A 242 19.47 0.03 -18.37
C GLN A 242 18.90 -0.26 -16.98
N SER A 243 17.90 0.49 -16.56
CA SER A 243 17.22 0.30 -15.27
C SER A 243 16.50 -1.06 -15.22
N LEU A 244 15.83 -1.47 -16.30
CA LEU A 244 15.22 -2.80 -16.38
C LEU A 244 16.27 -3.92 -16.28
N GLN A 245 17.44 -3.77 -16.93
CA GLN A 245 18.52 -4.74 -16.78
C GLN A 245 19.06 -4.76 -15.34
N ASN A 246 19.19 -3.61 -14.68
CA ASN A 246 19.61 -3.51 -13.29
C ASN A 246 18.58 -4.16 -12.36
N CYS A 247 17.28 -3.98 -12.61
CA CYS A 247 16.21 -4.68 -11.90
C CYS A 247 16.35 -6.20 -12.03
N ILE A 248 16.57 -6.71 -13.25
CA ILE A 248 16.78 -8.15 -13.48
C ILE A 248 17.98 -8.65 -12.66
N ASN A 249 19.09 -7.89 -12.65
CA ASN A 249 20.30 -8.28 -11.94
C ASN A 249 20.08 -8.36 -10.42
N GLU A 250 19.48 -7.32 -9.81
CA GLU A 250 19.20 -7.29 -8.37
C GLU A 250 18.22 -8.41 -7.97
N CYS A 251 17.15 -8.61 -8.74
CA CYS A 251 16.21 -9.70 -8.49
C CYS A 251 16.85 -11.08 -8.67
N THR A 252 17.72 -11.27 -9.64
CA THR A 252 18.39 -12.55 -9.88
C THR A 252 19.37 -12.88 -8.76
N ASP A 253 20.12 -11.90 -8.29
CA ASP A 253 21.01 -12.06 -7.14
C ASP A 253 20.22 -12.43 -5.87
N LEU A 254 19.12 -11.73 -5.58
CA LEU A 254 18.21 -12.05 -4.48
C LEU A 254 17.66 -13.48 -4.57
N LEU A 255 17.10 -13.84 -5.72
CA LEU A 255 16.48 -15.15 -5.92
C LEU A 255 17.48 -16.29 -5.93
N GLY A 256 18.77 -16.01 -6.11
CA GLY A 256 19.86 -16.99 -6.01
C GLY A 256 20.07 -17.56 -4.60
N HIS A 257 19.62 -16.85 -3.55
CA HIS A 257 19.71 -17.29 -2.16
C HIS A 257 18.36 -17.22 -1.41
N ALA A 258 17.25 -16.98 -2.14
CA ALA A 258 15.92 -17.00 -1.56
C ALA A 258 15.61 -18.35 -0.90
N PRO A 259 14.74 -18.39 0.12
CA PRO A 259 14.25 -19.64 0.68
C PRO A 259 13.71 -20.56 -0.42
N SER A 260 14.07 -21.83 -0.39
CA SER A 260 13.65 -22.81 -1.41
C SER A 260 12.13 -22.88 -1.58
N SER A 261 11.39 -22.64 -0.50
CA SER A 261 9.93 -22.50 -0.51
C SER A 261 9.40 -21.44 -1.46
N VAL A 262 10.15 -20.37 -1.74
CA VAL A 262 9.75 -19.32 -2.69
C VAL A 262 9.57 -19.88 -4.10
N THR A 263 10.43 -20.79 -4.51
CA THR A 263 10.45 -21.37 -5.87
C THR A 263 9.72 -22.70 -5.98
N THR A 264 9.62 -23.47 -4.87
CA THR A 264 8.96 -24.79 -4.88
C THR A 264 7.51 -24.75 -4.42
N GLY A 265 7.05 -23.61 -3.96
CA GLY A 265 5.74 -23.43 -3.38
C GLY A 265 5.69 -23.82 -1.90
N TYR A 266 5.04 -23.01 -1.10
CA TYR A 266 4.72 -23.25 0.29
C TYR A 266 3.24 -22.95 0.53
N ASP A 267 2.71 -23.46 1.61
CA ASP A 267 1.35 -23.10 1.98
C ASP A 267 1.32 -21.63 2.40
N PHE A 268 0.58 -20.85 1.66
CA PHE A 268 0.44 -19.40 1.86
C PHE A 268 -0.74 -19.07 2.79
N ALA A 269 -1.43 -20.09 3.31
CA ALA A 269 -2.62 -19.92 4.15
C ALA A 269 -2.30 -19.19 5.46
N ASP A 270 -1.11 -19.41 5.99
CA ASP A 270 -0.67 -18.82 7.25
C ASP A 270 -0.08 -17.43 7.09
N TYR A 271 0.21 -16.99 5.85
CA TYR A 271 0.91 -15.73 5.62
C TYR A 271 0.24 -14.51 6.29
N PRO A 272 -1.08 -14.27 6.18
CA PRO A 272 -1.71 -13.11 6.81
C PRO A 272 -1.57 -13.07 8.33
N THR A 273 -1.46 -14.25 8.97
CA THR A 273 -1.43 -14.39 10.42
C THR A 273 -0.02 -14.47 11.01
N HIS A 274 1.01 -14.64 10.17
CA HIS A 274 2.41 -14.83 10.58
C HIS A 274 3.39 -14.05 9.70
N THR A 275 3.02 -12.87 9.24
CA THR A 275 3.85 -12.08 8.29
C THR A 275 5.25 -11.81 8.81
N TYR A 276 5.43 -11.63 10.13
CA TYR A 276 6.70 -11.23 10.74
C TYR A 276 7.78 -12.34 10.73
N ASP A 277 7.41 -13.60 10.62
CA ASP A 277 8.35 -14.75 10.60
C ASP A 277 8.17 -15.66 9.37
N HIS A 278 7.17 -15.39 8.54
CA HIS A 278 6.89 -16.16 7.34
C HIS A 278 8.05 -16.11 6.32
N PRO A 279 8.40 -17.22 5.66
CA PRO A 279 9.47 -17.26 4.66
C PRO A 279 9.29 -16.25 3.50
N GLU A 280 8.08 -15.88 3.18
CA GLU A 280 7.74 -14.87 2.14
C GLU A 280 8.26 -13.48 2.46
N THR A 281 8.40 -13.11 3.72
CA THR A 281 8.75 -11.77 4.15
C THR A 281 10.25 -11.53 4.05
N ILE A 282 10.63 -10.42 3.41
CA ILE A 282 12.00 -9.88 3.41
C ILE A 282 12.14 -8.86 4.54
N TRP A 283 11.21 -7.89 4.61
CA TRP A 283 11.21 -6.88 5.66
C TRP A 283 9.79 -6.45 6.02
N CYS A 284 9.49 -6.40 7.31
CA CYS A 284 8.24 -5.94 7.87
C CYS A 284 8.47 -5.05 9.09
N LEU A 285 7.50 -4.23 9.41
CA LEU A 285 7.43 -3.57 10.71
C LEU A 285 6.79 -4.54 11.70
N ARG A 286 7.58 -5.12 12.60
CA ARG A 286 7.06 -6.10 13.56
C ARG A 286 6.23 -5.41 14.63
N LEU A 287 4.97 -5.82 14.73
CA LEU A 287 4.05 -5.42 15.77
C LEU A 287 3.64 -6.63 16.61
N ASP A 288 3.36 -6.42 17.88
CA ASP A 288 2.85 -7.43 18.80
C ASP A 288 1.80 -6.82 19.76
N GLU A 289 1.20 -7.65 20.61
CA GLU A 289 0.13 -7.24 21.53
C GLU A 289 0.53 -6.18 22.57
N ASN A 290 1.82 -5.97 22.79
CA ASN A 290 2.33 -4.97 23.72
C ASN A 290 2.57 -3.60 23.07
N HIS A 291 2.39 -3.47 21.75
CA HIS A 291 2.52 -2.22 21.04
C HIS A 291 1.18 -1.48 20.94
N GLU A 292 1.26 -0.16 20.82
CA GLU A 292 0.13 0.77 21.02
C GLU A 292 -1.15 0.45 20.24
N TRP A 293 -1.03 -0.08 19.05
CA TRP A 293 -2.21 -0.36 18.25
C TRP A 293 -3.00 -1.59 18.78
N ALA A 294 -2.39 -2.47 19.56
CA ALA A 294 -3.07 -3.56 20.24
C ALA A 294 -4.09 -3.07 21.28
N SER A 295 -4.00 -1.84 21.73
CA SER A 295 -4.97 -1.23 22.64
C SER A 295 -6.38 -1.08 22.07
N GLY A 296 -6.66 -1.62 20.87
CA GLY A 296 -8.00 -1.66 20.28
C GLY A 296 -8.38 -0.39 19.52
N SER A 297 -7.41 0.48 19.21
CA SER A 297 -7.68 1.63 18.35
C SER A 297 -7.84 1.16 16.91
N ALA A 298 -9.07 1.12 16.43
CA ALA A 298 -9.39 0.85 15.04
C ALA A 298 -8.62 1.76 14.07
N GLU A 299 -8.27 2.95 14.52
CA GLU A 299 -7.62 3.98 13.73
C GLU A 299 -6.17 3.66 13.38
N ALA A 300 -5.48 2.89 14.21
CA ALA A 300 -4.07 2.54 14.02
C ALA A 300 -3.85 1.39 13.06
N SER A 301 -4.81 0.48 12.97
CA SER A 301 -4.67 -0.76 12.20
C SER A 301 -4.99 -0.55 10.71
N ILE A 302 -4.15 -1.10 9.84
CA ILE A 302 -4.46 -1.20 8.41
C ILE A 302 -5.73 -2.04 8.20
N ALA A 303 -5.93 -3.07 9.03
CA ALA A 303 -7.08 -3.96 8.94
C ALA A 303 -8.41 -3.25 9.20
N SER A 304 -8.43 -2.17 9.98
CA SER A 304 -9.68 -1.52 10.44
C SER A 304 -10.67 -1.19 9.33
N MET A 305 -10.16 -0.78 8.17
CA MET A 305 -10.98 -0.44 7.01
C MET A 305 -11.30 -1.65 6.13
N TYR A 306 -10.56 -2.74 6.27
CA TYR A 306 -10.60 -3.90 5.39
C TYR A 306 -11.38 -5.09 5.96
N ILE A 307 -11.73 -5.06 7.25
CA ILE A 307 -12.53 -6.11 7.91
C ILE A 307 -13.63 -5.50 8.79
N LYS A 308 -14.67 -6.30 9.09
CA LYS A 308 -15.76 -5.92 9.97
C LYS A 308 -15.63 -6.52 11.37
N ASP A 309 -14.72 -7.44 11.55
CA ASP A 309 -14.49 -8.15 12.81
C ASP A 309 -13.69 -7.31 13.82
N GLY A 310 -13.78 -7.63 15.10
CA GLY A 310 -13.22 -6.80 16.16
C GLY A 310 -13.83 -5.40 16.16
N ASN A 311 -12.98 -4.38 16.19
CA ASN A 311 -13.39 -2.97 16.10
C ASN A 311 -13.30 -2.42 14.65
N GLY A 312 -13.19 -3.30 13.67
CA GLY A 312 -13.08 -2.91 12.26
C GLY A 312 -14.31 -2.21 11.73
N TRP A 313 -14.14 -1.20 10.91
CA TRP A 313 -15.25 -0.48 10.26
C TRP A 313 -15.72 -1.19 8.99
N GLY A 314 -14.81 -1.88 8.25
CA GLY A 314 -15.13 -2.63 7.05
C GLY A 314 -15.80 -1.77 5.98
N GLU A 315 -15.19 -0.64 5.66
CA GLU A 315 -15.70 0.34 4.70
C GLU A 315 -15.00 0.25 3.34
N HIS A 316 -13.87 -0.47 3.29
CA HIS A 316 -13.10 -0.73 2.09
C HIS A 316 -13.13 -2.22 1.80
N TYR A 317 -13.66 -2.61 0.65
CA TYR A 317 -13.85 -4.01 0.30
C TYR A 317 -13.50 -4.28 -1.16
N TRP A 318 -13.47 -5.55 -1.53
CA TRP A 318 -13.04 -5.99 -2.85
C TRP A 318 -13.96 -5.46 -3.95
N ARG A 319 -13.34 -4.92 -4.99
CA ARG A 319 -14.02 -4.61 -6.23
C ARG A 319 -14.50 -5.90 -6.91
N GLU A 320 -15.72 -5.88 -7.44
CA GLU A 320 -16.34 -7.05 -8.09
C GLU A 320 -15.53 -7.61 -9.27
N ASP A 321 -14.96 -6.73 -10.10
CA ASP A 321 -14.16 -7.17 -11.24
C ASP A 321 -12.90 -7.92 -10.82
N LEU A 322 -12.28 -7.55 -9.70
CA LEU A 322 -11.14 -8.26 -9.17
C LEU A 322 -11.56 -9.62 -8.61
N ILE A 323 -12.72 -9.69 -7.95
CA ILE A 323 -13.31 -10.95 -7.51
C ILE A 323 -13.57 -11.85 -8.72
N ASP A 324 -14.16 -11.32 -9.79
CA ASP A 324 -14.40 -12.07 -11.03
C ASP A 324 -13.09 -12.50 -11.69
N ASN A 325 -12.03 -11.71 -11.58
CA ASN A 325 -10.71 -12.09 -12.08
C ASN A 325 -10.17 -13.34 -11.37
N PHE A 326 -10.37 -13.45 -10.05
CA PHE A 326 -10.06 -14.69 -9.31
C PHE A 326 -10.99 -15.85 -9.71
N ARG A 327 -12.29 -15.60 -9.88
CA ARG A 327 -13.29 -16.63 -10.25
C ARG A 327 -13.04 -17.27 -11.61
N ARG A 328 -12.23 -16.64 -12.49
CA ARG A 328 -11.73 -17.30 -13.72
C ARG A 328 -10.98 -18.59 -13.42
N TYR A 329 -10.40 -18.69 -12.25
CA TYR A 329 -9.62 -19.83 -11.79
C TYR A 329 -10.11 -20.25 -10.40
N PRO A 330 -11.17 -21.08 -10.32
CA PRO A 330 -11.78 -21.49 -9.03
C PRO A 330 -10.80 -22.16 -8.06
N GLN A 331 -9.71 -22.72 -8.58
CA GLN A 331 -8.64 -23.33 -7.79
C GLN A 331 -7.64 -22.32 -7.21
N ASP A 332 -7.75 -21.02 -7.53
CA ASP A 332 -6.86 -19.99 -7.00
C ASP A 332 -7.03 -19.86 -5.47
N LYS A 333 -6.05 -20.39 -4.74
CA LYS A 333 -6.07 -20.42 -3.27
C LYS A 333 -6.06 -19.02 -2.65
N ARG A 334 -5.57 -18.02 -3.36
CA ARG A 334 -5.53 -16.63 -2.87
C ARG A 334 -6.93 -16.09 -2.61
N PHE A 335 -7.88 -16.40 -3.47
CA PHE A 335 -9.26 -16.05 -3.25
C PHE A 335 -9.91 -16.89 -2.15
N ALA A 336 -9.74 -18.21 -2.22
CA ALA A 336 -10.48 -19.14 -1.36
C ALA A 336 -9.96 -19.22 0.07
N ALA A 337 -8.64 -18.99 0.28
CA ALA A 337 -8.00 -19.30 1.54
C ALA A 337 -7.04 -18.23 2.08
N TYR A 338 -6.48 -17.35 1.22
CA TYR A 338 -5.37 -16.52 1.66
C TYR A 338 -5.73 -15.04 1.87
N PHE A 339 -6.40 -14.42 0.90
CA PHE A 339 -6.53 -12.94 0.86
C PHE A 339 -7.95 -12.44 1.04
N VAL A 340 -8.94 -13.27 0.79
CA VAL A 340 -10.33 -12.85 0.74
C VAL A 340 -11.12 -13.46 1.88
N MET A 341 -11.85 -12.61 2.60
CA MET A 341 -12.69 -13.01 3.71
C MET A 341 -14.12 -12.56 3.46
N PRO A 342 -15.08 -13.50 3.30
CA PRO A 342 -16.49 -13.14 3.28
C PRO A 342 -16.94 -12.48 4.59
N GLU A 343 -17.89 -11.55 4.52
CA GLU A 343 -18.41 -10.81 5.67
C GLU A 343 -18.81 -11.71 6.84
N TYR A 344 -19.39 -12.88 6.54
CA TYR A 344 -19.91 -13.80 7.54
C TYR A 344 -18.89 -14.87 8.00
N ARG A 345 -17.63 -14.78 7.59
CA ARG A 345 -16.60 -15.74 7.99
C ARG A 345 -16.45 -15.76 9.52
N GLY A 346 -16.61 -16.93 10.10
CA GLY A 346 -16.55 -17.13 11.55
C GLY A 346 -17.80 -16.66 12.33
N GLN A 347 -18.74 -16.00 11.68
CA GLN A 347 -19.99 -15.53 12.32
C GLN A 347 -21.16 -16.51 12.16
N GLY A 348 -21.01 -17.55 11.34
CA GLY A 348 -22.02 -18.60 11.18
C GLY A 348 -23.28 -18.18 10.42
N TYR A 349 -23.17 -17.20 9.54
CA TYR A 349 -24.26 -16.81 8.64
C TYR A 349 -24.27 -17.68 7.39
N PRO A 350 -25.21 -18.60 7.23
CA PRO A 350 -25.29 -19.44 6.06
C PRO A 350 -25.78 -18.66 4.84
N GLU A 351 -25.26 -19.01 3.66
CA GLU A 351 -25.81 -18.55 2.39
C GLU A 351 -27.24 -19.08 2.21
N THR A 352 -28.05 -18.31 1.50
CA THR A 352 -29.42 -18.71 1.12
C THR A 352 -29.46 -19.08 -0.37
N GLU A 353 -30.57 -19.67 -0.81
CA GLU A 353 -30.84 -19.88 -2.24
C GLU A 353 -31.08 -18.59 -3.03
N LYS A 354 -31.29 -17.48 -2.31
CA LYS A 354 -31.52 -16.17 -2.90
C LYS A 354 -30.21 -15.49 -3.23
N VAL A 355 -30.26 -14.57 -4.16
CA VAL A 355 -29.12 -13.75 -4.58
C VAL A 355 -29.50 -12.27 -4.53
N THR A 356 -28.47 -11.44 -4.42
CA THR A 356 -28.58 -9.99 -4.54
C THR A 356 -28.03 -9.57 -5.89
N VAL A 357 -28.75 -8.72 -6.58
CA VAL A 357 -28.31 -8.08 -7.82
C VAL A 357 -27.77 -6.69 -7.48
N VAL A 358 -26.51 -6.43 -7.83
CA VAL A 358 -25.84 -5.15 -7.63
C VAL A 358 -25.42 -4.59 -8.98
N PHE A 359 -25.64 -3.31 -9.21
CA PHE A 359 -25.24 -2.66 -10.45
C PHE A 359 -24.97 -1.18 -10.25
N PRO A 360 -24.08 -0.56 -11.05
CA PRO A 360 -23.82 0.86 -10.97
C PRO A 360 -24.97 1.68 -11.56
N ILE A 361 -25.39 2.71 -10.84
CA ILE A 361 -26.35 3.71 -11.30
C ILE A 361 -25.67 5.07 -11.32
N LYS A 362 -25.80 5.79 -12.41
CA LYS A 362 -25.35 7.16 -12.51
C LYS A 362 -26.28 8.08 -11.70
N THR A 363 -25.80 8.64 -10.60
CA THR A 363 -26.60 9.47 -9.70
C THR A 363 -26.61 10.95 -10.07
N ASN A 364 -25.59 11.41 -10.76
CA ASN A 364 -25.46 12.80 -11.15
C ASN A 364 -24.80 12.92 -12.52
N GLU A 365 -25.50 13.46 -13.51
CA GLU A 365 -24.97 13.61 -14.87
C GLU A 365 -23.85 14.64 -14.98
N LYS A 366 -23.86 15.68 -14.12
CA LYS A 366 -22.83 16.73 -14.14
C LYS A 366 -21.53 16.27 -13.51
N THR A 367 -21.60 15.53 -12.40
CA THR A 367 -20.44 15.04 -11.66
C THR A 367 -20.02 13.63 -12.08
N LYS A 368 -20.79 12.95 -12.94
CA LYS A 368 -20.60 11.54 -13.32
C LYS A 368 -20.52 10.58 -12.13
N ALA A 369 -20.96 11.00 -10.95
CA ALA A 369 -20.97 10.17 -9.77
C ALA A 369 -21.87 8.97 -9.95
N CYS A 370 -21.45 7.81 -9.46
CA CYS A 370 -22.20 6.56 -9.49
C CYS A 370 -22.49 6.06 -8.08
N SER A 371 -23.63 5.44 -7.91
CA SER A 371 -23.99 4.73 -6.69
C SER A 371 -24.45 3.32 -7.02
N ASP A 372 -24.58 2.49 -6.00
CA ASP A 372 -25.10 1.14 -6.16
C ASP A 372 -26.61 1.16 -6.35
N GLY A 373 -27.07 0.56 -7.44
CA GLY A 373 -28.40 0.01 -7.52
C GLY A 373 -28.42 -1.36 -6.86
N LEU A 374 -29.32 -1.58 -5.91
CA LEU A 374 -29.38 -2.78 -5.12
C LEU A 374 -30.74 -3.43 -5.19
N VAL A 375 -30.76 -4.72 -5.50
CA VAL A 375 -31.97 -5.57 -5.45
C VAL A 375 -31.61 -6.83 -4.69
N VAL A 376 -32.33 -7.10 -3.62
CA VAL A 376 -32.15 -8.27 -2.78
C VAL A 376 -33.28 -9.29 -3.00
N ASP A 377 -33.07 -10.52 -2.54
CA ASP A 377 -34.09 -11.59 -2.54
C ASP A 377 -34.53 -12.09 -3.92
N CYS A 378 -33.63 -12.10 -4.90
CA CYS A 378 -33.86 -12.70 -6.20
C CYS A 378 -33.45 -14.18 -6.21
N LYS A 379 -34.02 -14.97 -7.12
CA LYS A 379 -33.62 -16.37 -7.37
C LYS A 379 -33.07 -16.53 -8.78
N LYS A 380 -32.11 -17.43 -8.92
CA LYS A 380 -31.67 -17.88 -10.25
C LYS A 380 -32.72 -18.82 -10.84
N SER A 381 -33.04 -18.65 -12.12
CA SER A 381 -33.83 -19.57 -12.92
C SER A 381 -33.03 -20.81 -13.30
N ALA A 382 -33.69 -21.85 -13.83
CA ALA A 382 -33.04 -23.08 -14.24
C ALA A 382 -31.98 -22.88 -15.36
N ASP A 383 -32.16 -21.87 -16.20
CA ASP A 383 -31.20 -21.45 -17.25
C ASP A 383 -30.06 -20.54 -16.70
N GLY A 384 -30.02 -20.32 -15.39
CA GLY A 384 -29.05 -19.47 -14.73
C GLY A 384 -29.37 -17.97 -14.78
N SER A 385 -30.41 -17.53 -15.50
CA SER A 385 -30.83 -16.13 -15.51
C SER A 385 -31.40 -15.69 -14.16
N VAL A 386 -31.39 -14.38 -13.89
CA VAL A 386 -31.97 -13.80 -12.68
C VAL A 386 -33.01 -12.76 -13.08
N VAL A 387 -34.26 -13.01 -12.70
CA VAL A 387 -35.35 -12.03 -12.86
C VAL A 387 -35.49 -11.25 -11.56
N PHE A 388 -35.43 -9.93 -11.65
CA PHE A 388 -35.50 -9.06 -10.49
C PHE A 388 -36.35 -7.83 -10.77
N LYS A 389 -36.94 -7.28 -9.71
CA LYS A 389 -37.77 -6.08 -9.80
C LYS A 389 -36.99 -4.87 -9.27
N TYR A 390 -36.85 -3.84 -10.09
CA TYR A 390 -36.27 -2.57 -9.69
C TYR A 390 -37.21 -1.41 -10.04
N GLN A 391 -37.52 -0.55 -9.07
CA GLN A 391 -38.48 0.57 -9.21
C GLN A 391 -39.80 0.16 -9.92
N SER A 392 -40.42 -0.93 -9.44
CA SER A 392 -41.68 -1.47 -9.94
C SER A 392 -41.65 -2.13 -11.34
N LYS A 393 -40.49 -2.19 -12.02
CA LYS A 393 -40.33 -2.89 -13.29
C LYS A 393 -39.45 -4.13 -13.13
N ASP A 394 -39.85 -5.21 -13.83
CA ASP A 394 -39.08 -6.46 -13.87
C ASP A 394 -38.02 -6.37 -14.96
N TYR A 395 -36.81 -6.84 -14.61
CA TYR A 395 -35.65 -6.95 -15.50
C TYR A 395 -35.06 -8.36 -15.42
N THR A 396 -34.40 -8.77 -16.49
CA THR A 396 -33.74 -10.06 -16.53
C THR A 396 -32.23 -9.87 -16.74
N ALA A 397 -31.44 -10.37 -15.81
CA ALA A 397 -30.00 -10.49 -15.95
C ALA A 397 -29.68 -11.84 -16.60
N VAL A 398 -29.12 -11.79 -17.81
CA VAL A 398 -28.80 -12.99 -18.62
C VAL A 398 -27.34 -13.36 -18.38
N PRO A 399 -27.07 -14.65 -18.04
CA PRO A 399 -25.71 -15.13 -17.89
C PRO A 399 -25.00 -15.18 -19.25
N THR A 400 -23.74 -14.76 -19.26
CA THR A 400 -22.86 -14.80 -20.44
C THR A 400 -21.53 -15.39 -20.00
N ILE A 401 -21.09 -16.44 -20.64
CA ILE A 401 -19.79 -17.06 -20.35
C ILE A 401 -18.71 -16.18 -20.99
N VAL A 402 -17.82 -15.66 -20.16
CA VAL A 402 -16.64 -14.90 -20.57
C VAL A 402 -15.41 -15.64 -20.08
N ASN A 403 -14.64 -16.18 -21.01
CA ASN A 403 -13.54 -17.11 -20.71
C ASN A 403 -14.04 -18.33 -19.91
N THR A 404 -13.76 -18.38 -18.59
CA THR A 404 -14.11 -19.53 -17.73
C THR A 404 -15.11 -19.18 -16.62
N TYR A 405 -15.65 -17.97 -16.61
CA TYR A 405 -16.60 -17.51 -15.58
C TYR A 405 -17.84 -16.87 -16.20
N THR A 406 -18.89 -16.69 -15.40
CA THR A 406 -20.17 -16.16 -15.84
C THR A 406 -20.32 -14.70 -15.45
N GLU A 407 -20.48 -13.82 -16.44
CA GLU A 407 -20.94 -12.45 -16.25
C GLU A 407 -22.46 -12.36 -16.48
N TYR A 408 -23.09 -11.34 -15.93
CA TYR A 408 -24.52 -11.12 -16.07
C TYR A 408 -24.80 -9.76 -16.69
N TYR A 409 -25.71 -9.73 -17.66
CA TYR A 409 -26.05 -8.51 -18.38
C TYR A 409 -27.56 -8.31 -18.49
N VAL A 410 -28.00 -7.05 -18.34
CA VAL A 410 -29.36 -6.61 -18.66
C VAL A 410 -29.35 -5.87 -19.98
N ASN A 411 -30.13 -6.36 -20.95
CA ASN A 411 -30.21 -5.80 -22.32
C ASN A 411 -31.42 -4.86 -22.50
N ASP A 412 -32.17 -4.52 -21.46
CA ASP A 412 -33.33 -3.63 -21.54
C ASP A 412 -32.88 -2.15 -21.60
N ALA A 413 -33.32 -1.44 -22.64
CA ALA A 413 -32.97 -0.05 -22.84
C ALA A 413 -33.42 0.86 -21.68
N SER A 414 -34.52 0.51 -20.99
CA SER A 414 -35.04 1.28 -19.85
C SER A 414 -34.36 0.95 -18.51
N PHE A 415 -33.46 -0.03 -18.47
CA PHE A 415 -32.75 -0.37 -17.24
C PHE A 415 -31.81 0.80 -16.86
N PRO A 416 -31.86 1.27 -15.61
CA PRO A 416 -31.09 2.47 -15.20
C PRO A 416 -29.61 2.21 -14.95
N GLY A 417 -29.17 0.95 -14.96
CA GLY A 417 -27.76 0.58 -14.82
C GLY A 417 -26.90 1.18 -15.94
N VAL A 418 -25.69 1.56 -15.62
CA VAL A 418 -24.74 2.12 -16.60
C VAL A 418 -24.45 1.07 -17.68
N LYS A 419 -24.48 1.50 -18.94
CA LYS A 419 -24.38 0.62 -20.10
C LYS A 419 -23.07 0.83 -20.84
N THR A 420 -22.51 -0.30 -21.28
CA THR A 420 -21.44 -0.36 -22.27
C THR A 420 -21.96 -1.19 -23.44
N ASP A 421 -21.84 -0.69 -24.66
CA ASP A 421 -22.35 -1.33 -25.88
C ASP A 421 -23.84 -1.75 -25.79
N GLY A 422 -24.65 -0.89 -25.15
CA GLY A 422 -26.09 -1.08 -24.98
C GLY A 422 -26.51 -2.06 -23.89
N LYS A 423 -25.58 -2.71 -23.21
CA LYS A 423 -25.82 -3.69 -22.14
C LYS A 423 -25.35 -3.13 -20.80
N ALA A 424 -26.12 -3.36 -19.73
CA ALA A 424 -25.70 -3.04 -18.39
C ALA A 424 -25.15 -4.29 -17.68
N ARG A 425 -23.91 -4.26 -17.24
CA ARG A 425 -23.36 -5.33 -16.40
C ARG A 425 -23.96 -5.26 -15.02
N VAL A 426 -24.33 -6.42 -14.47
CA VAL A 426 -24.81 -6.54 -13.09
C VAL A 426 -24.04 -7.65 -12.40
N TYR A 427 -23.88 -7.52 -11.08
CA TYR A 427 -23.15 -8.46 -10.25
C TYR A 427 -24.11 -9.25 -9.38
N ILE A 428 -23.98 -10.56 -9.39
CA ILE A 428 -24.84 -11.47 -8.62
C ILE A 428 -24.06 -11.95 -7.41
N ARG A 429 -24.52 -11.55 -6.23
CA ARG A 429 -23.92 -11.91 -4.94
C ARG A 429 -24.78 -12.87 -4.16
N PRO A 430 -24.23 -13.83 -3.43
CA PRO A 430 -25.01 -14.65 -2.51
C PRO A 430 -25.69 -13.81 -1.43
N ASN A 431 -26.92 -14.13 -1.08
CA ASN A 431 -27.55 -13.62 0.13
C ASN A 431 -27.13 -14.45 1.33
N ILE A 432 -27.15 -13.82 2.49
CA ILE A 432 -26.88 -14.46 3.78
C ILE A 432 -28.10 -14.34 4.69
N THR A 433 -28.30 -15.33 5.58
CA THR A 433 -29.29 -15.23 6.65
C THR A 433 -28.62 -14.64 7.88
N ARG A 434 -28.97 -13.40 8.23
CA ARG A 434 -28.46 -12.74 9.43
C ARG A 434 -29.41 -12.97 10.61
N LYS A 435 -28.83 -13.36 11.74
CA LYS A 435 -29.62 -13.63 12.97
C LYS A 435 -30.01 -12.36 13.72
N ASP A 436 -29.25 -11.31 13.55
CA ASP A 436 -29.37 -10.05 14.27
C ASP A 436 -30.15 -8.97 13.51
N GLY A 437 -30.52 -9.23 12.26
CA GLY A 437 -31.18 -8.26 11.38
C GLY A 437 -30.33 -7.06 10.99
N VAL A 438 -29.03 -7.07 11.31
CA VAL A 438 -28.11 -5.99 10.96
C VAL A 438 -27.76 -6.10 9.48
N ARG A 439 -27.91 -5.01 8.74
CA ARG A 439 -27.49 -4.91 7.35
C ARG A 439 -26.01 -4.56 7.26
N ASN A 440 -25.37 -4.98 6.18
CA ASN A 440 -24.01 -4.51 5.89
C ASN A 440 -23.99 -3.00 5.58
N ASN A 441 -22.80 -2.42 5.42
CA ASN A 441 -22.64 -0.99 5.14
C ASN A 441 -23.28 -0.54 3.82
N MET A 442 -23.56 -1.47 2.90
CA MET A 442 -24.28 -1.23 1.64
C MET A 442 -25.80 -1.26 1.80
N GLY A 443 -26.31 -1.69 2.96
CA GLY A 443 -27.75 -1.71 3.28
C GLY A 443 -28.49 -2.95 2.82
N GLY A 444 -27.80 -4.07 2.50
CA GLY A 444 -28.38 -5.34 2.06
C GLY A 444 -27.97 -6.53 2.94
N ASP A 445 -28.58 -7.68 2.69
CA ASP A 445 -28.26 -8.96 3.34
C ASP A 445 -27.50 -9.86 2.35
N TYR A 446 -26.41 -9.37 1.80
CA TYR A 446 -25.57 -10.06 0.86
C TYR A 446 -24.11 -10.05 1.31
N VAL A 447 -23.33 -10.98 0.76
CA VAL A 447 -21.93 -11.13 1.10
C VAL A 447 -21.11 -9.94 0.58
N ILE A 448 -20.37 -9.30 1.47
CA ILE A 448 -19.26 -8.41 1.15
C ILE A 448 -17.96 -9.20 1.31
N TYR A 449 -17.01 -8.96 0.43
CA TYR A 449 -15.69 -9.58 0.49
C TYR A 449 -14.68 -8.57 1.04
N TYR A 450 -14.09 -8.93 2.17
CA TYR A 450 -13.06 -8.14 2.86
C TYR A 450 -11.67 -8.68 2.58
N CYS A 451 -10.64 -7.88 2.80
CA CYS A 451 -9.26 -8.28 2.65
C CYS A 451 -8.70 -8.79 3.98
N SER A 452 -8.20 -10.03 4.00
CA SER A 452 -7.61 -10.64 5.20
C SER A 452 -6.09 -10.50 5.31
N LYS A 453 -5.42 -9.88 4.33
CA LYS A 453 -3.94 -9.78 4.31
C LYS A 453 -3.32 -9.08 5.53
N PHE A 454 -4.09 -8.22 6.20
CA PHE A 454 -3.61 -7.38 7.29
C PHE A 454 -4.36 -7.65 8.60
N SER A 455 -4.71 -8.91 8.85
CA SER A 455 -5.57 -9.27 9.97
C SER A 455 -5.22 -10.61 10.59
N TYR A 456 -5.69 -10.81 11.81
CA TYR A 456 -5.62 -12.08 12.55
C TYR A 456 -4.23 -12.57 12.94
N GLN A 457 -3.20 -11.72 12.93
CA GLN A 457 -1.93 -12.07 13.54
C GLN A 457 -2.17 -12.43 15.02
N ASP A 458 -1.57 -13.56 15.45
CA ASP A 458 -1.71 -14.09 16.82
C ASP A 458 -3.18 -14.26 17.27
N GLY A 459 -4.11 -14.44 16.32
CA GLY A 459 -5.54 -14.59 16.58
C GLY A 459 -6.29 -13.27 16.86
N LEU A 460 -5.63 -12.13 16.79
CA LEU A 460 -6.25 -10.82 17.02
C LEU A 460 -6.74 -10.22 15.70
N PRO A 461 -8.05 -9.94 15.55
CA PRO A 461 -8.64 -9.58 14.25
C PRO A 461 -7.96 -8.42 13.54
N MET A 462 -7.53 -7.41 14.28
CA MET A 462 -6.98 -6.20 13.70
C MET A 462 -5.44 -6.16 13.72
N MET A 463 -4.78 -7.24 14.17
CA MET A 463 -3.33 -7.30 14.27
C MET A 463 -2.67 -7.74 12.97
N THR A 464 -1.62 -7.03 12.60
CA THR A 464 -0.70 -7.39 11.52
C THR A 464 0.65 -6.73 11.71
N SER A 465 1.71 -7.41 11.33
CA SER A 465 3.02 -6.83 11.08
C SER A 465 3.12 -6.50 9.58
N PRO A 466 2.94 -5.24 9.17
CA PRO A 466 2.85 -4.89 7.76
C PRO A 466 4.17 -5.15 7.04
N VAL A 467 4.08 -5.84 5.90
CA VAL A 467 5.23 -6.22 5.08
C VAL A 467 5.48 -5.20 3.99
N PHE A 468 6.64 -4.56 4.01
CA PHE A 468 7.06 -3.59 3.01
C PHE A 468 7.70 -4.25 1.78
N LEU A 469 8.39 -5.37 2.00
CA LEU A 469 9.14 -6.10 0.96
C LEU A 469 9.00 -7.60 1.15
N ARG A 470 8.68 -8.31 0.07
CA ARG A 470 8.49 -9.77 0.08
C ARG A 470 8.94 -10.43 -1.23
N TRP A 471 9.20 -11.72 -1.16
CA TRP A 471 9.77 -12.48 -2.28
C TRP A 471 8.86 -12.54 -3.50
N GLY A 472 7.54 -12.65 -3.32
CA GLY A 472 6.60 -12.66 -4.45
C GLY A 472 6.66 -11.39 -5.29
N GLU A 473 6.92 -10.24 -4.67
CA GLU A 473 7.18 -9.00 -5.40
C GLU A 473 8.49 -9.07 -6.18
N VAL A 474 9.57 -9.59 -5.59
CA VAL A 474 10.88 -9.73 -6.27
C VAL A 474 10.75 -10.59 -7.53
N VAL A 475 10.04 -11.73 -7.43
CA VAL A 475 9.75 -12.59 -8.60
C VAL A 475 8.99 -11.82 -9.68
N LEU A 476 7.94 -11.10 -9.29
CA LEU A 476 7.09 -10.38 -10.24
C LEU A 476 7.76 -9.10 -10.79
N ASN A 477 8.66 -8.46 -10.02
CA ASN A 477 9.48 -7.36 -10.53
C ASN A 477 10.42 -7.87 -11.64
N ARG A 478 11.03 -9.03 -11.46
CA ARG A 478 11.86 -9.65 -12.49
C ARG A 478 11.06 -10.09 -13.71
N ALA A 479 9.89 -10.72 -13.48
CA ALA A 479 8.98 -11.11 -14.56
C ALA A 479 8.59 -9.93 -15.45
N GLU A 480 8.26 -8.79 -14.84
CA GLU A 480 7.89 -7.59 -15.60
C GLU A 480 9.09 -7.02 -16.36
N ALA A 481 10.26 -6.93 -15.74
CA ALA A 481 11.47 -6.47 -16.40
C ALA A 481 11.86 -7.39 -17.56
N TYR A 482 11.71 -8.71 -17.43
CA TYR A 482 11.88 -9.67 -18.52
C TYR A 482 10.89 -9.45 -19.66
N ALA A 483 9.61 -9.29 -19.35
CA ALA A 483 8.57 -9.06 -20.36
C ALA A 483 8.84 -7.76 -21.15
N LYS A 484 9.25 -6.69 -20.48
CA LYS A 484 9.59 -5.40 -21.09
C LYS A 484 10.87 -5.45 -21.96
N THR A 485 11.80 -6.33 -21.64
CA THR A 485 13.05 -6.50 -22.40
C THR A 485 13.00 -7.63 -23.44
N GLY A 486 11.79 -8.15 -23.73
CA GLY A 486 11.57 -9.19 -24.75
C GLY A 486 11.98 -10.60 -24.33
N LYS A 487 12.29 -10.84 -23.07
CA LYS A 487 12.65 -12.16 -22.51
C LYS A 487 11.36 -12.88 -22.02
N GLU A 488 10.47 -13.18 -22.97
CA GLU A 488 9.14 -13.70 -22.66
C GLU A 488 9.16 -15.08 -21.97
N THR A 489 10.14 -15.93 -22.31
CA THR A 489 10.28 -17.27 -21.72
C THR A 489 10.60 -17.17 -20.23
N GLU A 490 11.54 -16.29 -19.88
CA GLU A 490 11.95 -16.05 -18.49
C GLU A 490 10.81 -15.38 -17.70
N ALA A 491 10.09 -14.44 -18.31
CA ALA A 491 8.92 -13.82 -17.70
C ALA A 491 7.82 -14.84 -17.37
N LEU A 492 7.54 -15.75 -18.29
CA LEU A 492 6.56 -16.83 -18.08
C LEU A 492 7.01 -17.81 -16.99
N ALA A 493 8.31 -18.08 -16.86
CA ALA A 493 8.84 -18.95 -15.82
C ALA A 493 8.64 -18.32 -14.42
N ASP A 494 8.88 -17.02 -14.28
CA ASP A 494 8.63 -16.30 -13.03
C ASP A 494 7.13 -16.24 -12.69
N VAL A 495 6.28 -15.93 -13.68
CA VAL A 495 4.81 -15.98 -13.49
C VAL A 495 4.36 -17.38 -13.07
N LYS A 496 4.92 -18.42 -13.67
CA LYS A 496 4.61 -19.81 -13.28
C LYS A 496 4.92 -20.07 -11.81
N THR A 497 6.05 -19.59 -11.31
CA THR A 497 6.42 -19.76 -9.89
C THR A 497 5.33 -19.23 -8.95
N ILE A 498 4.80 -18.05 -9.21
CA ILE A 498 3.72 -17.44 -8.40
C ILE A 498 2.39 -18.21 -8.59
N ARG A 499 2.08 -18.59 -9.82
CA ARG A 499 0.84 -19.29 -10.13
C ARG A 499 0.80 -20.70 -9.56
N ASP A 500 1.90 -21.43 -9.62
CA ASP A 500 2.00 -22.78 -9.02
C ASP A 500 1.74 -22.74 -7.51
N ARG A 501 2.33 -21.77 -6.82
CA ARG A 501 2.09 -21.51 -5.40
C ARG A 501 0.61 -21.21 -5.08
N ALA A 502 -0.04 -20.48 -5.97
CA ALA A 502 -1.47 -20.19 -5.87
C ALA A 502 -2.38 -21.37 -6.25
N GLY A 503 -1.83 -22.52 -6.67
CA GLY A 503 -2.59 -23.69 -7.10
C GLY A 503 -3.04 -23.65 -8.56
N LEU A 504 -2.50 -22.72 -9.36
CA LEU A 504 -2.86 -22.54 -10.76
C LEU A 504 -2.00 -23.41 -11.68
N THR A 505 -2.11 -24.71 -11.52
CA THR A 505 -1.38 -25.75 -12.28
C THR A 505 -2.27 -26.46 -13.29
N GLY A 506 -1.68 -27.30 -14.13
CA GLY A 506 -2.40 -28.10 -15.12
C GLY A 506 -3.13 -27.24 -16.15
N GLU A 507 -4.45 -27.36 -16.24
CA GLU A 507 -5.26 -26.59 -17.20
C GLU A 507 -5.22 -25.08 -16.97
N ALA A 508 -4.91 -24.63 -15.76
CA ALA A 508 -4.76 -23.22 -15.45
C ALA A 508 -3.35 -22.67 -15.74
N GLU A 509 -2.39 -23.52 -16.09
CA GLU A 509 -1.03 -23.11 -16.41
C GLU A 509 -0.99 -22.16 -17.62
N MET A 510 -0.20 -21.09 -17.51
CA MET A 510 0.07 -20.15 -18.59
C MET A 510 1.37 -20.49 -19.29
N THR A 511 1.32 -20.57 -20.60
CA THR A 511 2.43 -20.96 -21.47
C THR A 511 2.55 -20.01 -22.66
N ALA A 512 3.67 -20.04 -23.36
CA ALA A 512 3.88 -19.26 -24.58
C ALA A 512 2.83 -19.54 -25.68
N THR A 513 2.19 -20.73 -25.64
CA THR A 513 1.21 -21.14 -26.66
C THR A 513 -0.23 -20.83 -26.29
N ASN A 514 -0.56 -20.57 -25.00
CA ASN A 514 -1.94 -20.44 -24.57
C ASN A 514 -2.33 -19.08 -23.97
N TYR A 515 -1.40 -18.21 -23.58
CA TYR A 515 -1.75 -16.96 -22.91
C TYR A 515 -2.66 -16.07 -23.78
N LYS A 516 -2.44 -16.04 -25.10
CA LYS A 516 -3.28 -15.26 -26.03
C LYS A 516 -4.72 -15.77 -26.09
N SER A 517 -4.91 -17.08 -26.17
CA SER A 517 -6.25 -17.68 -26.15
C SER A 517 -6.96 -17.53 -24.80
N ARG A 518 -6.20 -17.20 -23.75
CA ARG A 518 -6.70 -16.90 -22.40
C ARG A 518 -6.99 -15.41 -22.18
N GLY A 519 -6.89 -14.57 -23.22
CA GLY A 519 -7.29 -13.16 -23.21
C GLY A 519 -6.18 -12.15 -22.95
N TYR A 520 -4.91 -12.58 -22.94
CA TYR A 520 -3.78 -11.67 -22.81
C TYR A 520 -3.17 -11.35 -24.17
N ALA A 521 -3.06 -10.07 -24.54
CA ALA A 521 -2.47 -9.67 -25.82
C ALA A 521 -0.95 -9.88 -25.83
N THR A 522 -0.31 -9.62 -24.70
CA THR A 522 1.14 -9.74 -24.50
C THR A 522 1.47 -10.50 -23.21
N VAL A 523 2.72 -10.94 -23.07
CA VAL A 523 3.22 -11.52 -21.80
C VAL A 523 3.23 -10.46 -20.71
N LEU A 524 3.47 -9.18 -21.05
CA LEU A 524 3.40 -8.09 -20.08
C LEU A 524 1.98 -7.94 -19.47
N ASP A 525 0.92 -8.05 -20.29
CA ASP A 525 -0.45 -8.01 -19.78
C ASP A 525 -0.72 -9.14 -18.77
N LEU A 526 -0.23 -10.34 -19.06
CA LEU A 526 -0.31 -11.48 -18.13
C LEU A 526 0.45 -11.20 -16.83
N VAL A 527 1.67 -10.66 -16.91
CA VAL A 527 2.48 -10.31 -15.72
C VAL A 527 1.77 -9.26 -14.89
N LEU A 528 1.24 -8.20 -15.49
CA LEU A 528 0.54 -7.12 -14.77
C LEU A 528 -0.77 -7.61 -14.11
N ASP A 529 -1.48 -8.54 -14.75
CA ASP A 529 -2.66 -9.16 -14.17
C ASP A 529 -2.30 -10.09 -13.00
N GLU A 530 -1.21 -10.84 -13.11
CA GLU A 530 -0.71 -11.66 -12.01
C GLU A 530 -0.20 -10.81 -10.84
N ARG A 531 0.49 -9.69 -11.12
CA ARG A 531 0.86 -8.70 -10.10
C ARG A 531 -0.37 -8.15 -9.40
N ARG A 532 -1.42 -7.80 -10.15
CA ARG A 532 -2.67 -7.32 -9.57
C ARG A 532 -3.31 -8.30 -8.60
N ARG A 533 -3.32 -9.62 -8.93
CA ARG A 533 -3.83 -10.65 -8.02
C ARG A 533 -2.94 -10.88 -6.81
N GLU A 534 -1.63 -10.95 -7.04
CA GLU A 534 -0.68 -11.26 -6.00
C GLU A 534 -0.49 -10.12 -5.00
N LEU A 535 -0.32 -8.89 -5.52
CA LEU A 535 0.05 -7.71 -4.75
C LEU A 535 -1.15 -6.79 -4.43
N CYS A 536 -2.39 -7.24 -4.66
CA CYS A 536 -3.58 -6.45 -4.32
C CYS A 536 -3.58 -6.06 -2.85
N TYR A 537 -4.06 -4.87 -2.56
CA TYR A 537 -4.13 -4.24 -1.23
C TYR A 537 -2.77 -3.86 -0.61
N GLU A 538 -1.65 -4.06 -1.32
CA GLU A 538 -0.31 -3.73 -0.83
C GLU A 538 0.22 -2.37 -1.35
N GLY A 539 -0.64 -1.56 -1.95
CA GLY A 539 -0.30 -0.21 -2.42
C GLY A 539 0.47 -0.15 -3.75
N HIS A 540 0.44 -1.23 -4.54
CA HIS A 540 1.17 -1.30 -5.82
C HIS A 540 0.35 -0.87 -7.03
N ARG A 541 -0.97 -1.11 -7.02
CA ARG A 541 -1.79 -1.07 -8.23
C ARG A 541 -1.78 0.26 -8.99
N MET A 542 -1.91 1.38 -8.31
CA MET A 542 -1.86 2.71 -8.94
C MET A 542 -0.54 2.90 -9.71
N PHE A 543 0.56 2.57 -9.06
CA PHE A 543 1.89 2.71 -9.67
C PHE A 543 2.09 1.75 -10.83
N ASP A 544 1.66 0.49 -10.71
CA ASP A 544 1.77 -0.51 -11.78
C ASP A 544 1.03 -0.06 -13.05
N VAL A 545 -0.12 0.59 -12.92
CA VAL A 545 -0.88 1.12 -14.05
C VAL A 545 -0.13 2.29 -14.71
N PHE A 546 0.15 3.33 -13.93
CA PHE A 546 0.63 4.58 -14.52
C PHE A 546 2.10 4.56 -14.94
N ARG A 547 2.98 3.80 -14.26
CA ARG A 547 4.36 3.60 -14.70
C ARG A 547 4.50 2.72 -15.95
N ASN A 548 3.44 1.98 -16.29
CA ASN A 548 3.33 1.26 -17.57
C ASN A 548 2.58 2.07 -18.63
N ASN A 549 2.35 3.36 -18.38
CA ASN A 549 1.66 4.25 -19.31
C ASN A 549 0.27 3.74 -19.72
N LEU A 550 -0.40 3.05 -18.80
CA LEU A 550 -1.74 2.49 -19.01
C LEU A 550 -2.81 3.41 -18.42
N PRO A 551 -4.01 3.46 -19.03
CA PRO A 551 -5.15 4.14 -18.44
C PRO A 551 -5.72 3.30 -17.29
N MET A 552 -6.26 3.98 -16.26
CA MET A 552 -6.99 3.34 -15.17
C MET A 552 -8.49 3.46 -15.40
N ASP A 553 -9.13 2.34 -15.63
CA ASP A 553 -10.59 2.28 -15.81
C ASP A 553 -11.30 2.22 -14.46
N ARG A 554 -12.06 3.27 -14.16
CA ARG A 554 -12.87 3.39 -12.94
C ARG A 554 -14.37 3.23 -13.20
N HIS A 555 -14.77 2.50 -14.23
CA HIS A 555 -16.16 2.16 -14.51
C HIS A 555 -16.64 0.98 -13.64
N TYR A 556 -16.61 1.16 -12.31
CA TYR A 556 -17.07 0.17 -11.34
C TYR A 556 -17.86 0.82 -10.19
N VAL A 557 -18.52 0.00 -9.41
CA VAL A 557 -19.33 0.46 -8.27
C VAL A 557 -18.44 1.04 -7.18
N GLY A 558 -18.75 2.24 -6.72
CA GLY A 558 -18.02 2.95 -5.65
C GLY A 558 -18.44 4.41 -5.56
N CYS A 559 -18.03 5.09 -4.51
CA CYS A 559 -18.34 6.51 -4.30
C CYS A 559 -17.38 7.46 -5.03
N HIS A 560 -17.09 7.21 -6.30
CA HIS A 560 -16.17 7.99 -7.14
C HIS A 560 -16.82 8.33 -8.49
N ASP A 561 -16.17 9.22 -9.24
CA ASP A 561 -16.58 9.52 -10.60
C ASP A 561 -16.35 8.34 -11.54
N TRP A 562 -17.31 8.13 -12.45
CA TRP A 562 -17.26 7.10 -13.47
C TRP A 562 -16.44 7.59 -14.65
N GLU A 563 -15.15 7.26 -14.68
CA GLU A 563 -14.21 7.79 -15.65
C GLU A 563 -13.04 6.85 -15.94
N VAL A 564 -12.29 7.18 -16.97
CA VAL A 564 -10.96 6.62 -17.25
C VAL A 564 -9.91 7.68 -16.96
N ILE A 565 -9.03 7.42 -15.99
CA ILE A 565 -7.90 8.30 -15.69
C ILE A 565 -6.77 7.95 -16.66
N GLN A 566 -6.40 8.92 -17.49
CA GLN A 566 -5.31 8.75 -18.44
C GLN A 566 -3.93 8.80 -17.75
N PRO A 567 -2.90 8.14 -18.29
CA PRO A 567 -1.58 8.10 -17.65
C PRO A 567 -0.86 9.45 -17.55
N ASN A 568 -1.32 10.45 -18.28
CA ASN A 568 -0.83 11.84 -18.22
C ASN A 568 -1.78 12.78 -17.47
N ASP A 569 -2.81 12.26 -16.80
CA ASP A 569 -3.73 13.08 -16.01
C ASP A 569 -2.97 13.70 -14.81
N PRO A 570 -2.97 15.03 -14.67
CA PRO A 570 -2.23 15.69 -13.59
C PRO A 570 -2.72 15.30 -12.19
N ARG A 571 -3.95 14.79 -12.06
CA ARG A 571 -4.48 14.30 -10.78
C ARG A 571 -3.77 13.05 -10.25
N ILE A 572 -2.93 12.39 -11.05
CA ILE A 572 -2.09 11.28 -10.60
C ILE A 572 -1.14 11.73 -9.49
N ALA A 573 -0.57 12.93 -9.61
CA ALA A 573 0.25 13.52 -8.56
C ALA A 573 -0.64 14.18 -7.50
N LEU A 574 -0.45 13.82 -6.22
CA LEU A 574 -1.11 14.50 -5.11
C LEU A 574 -0.72 15.99 -5.06
N LEU A 575 -1.65 16.81 -4.60
CA LEU A 575 -1.35 18.22 -4.37
C LEU A 575 -0.41 18.38 -3.17
N LEU A 576 0.54 19.32 -3.29
CA LEU A 576 1.43 19.65 -2.18
C LEU A 576 0.65 20.35 -1.07
N PRO A 577 1.04 20.14 0.20
CA PRO A 577 0.39 20.80 1.33
C PRO A 577 0.42 22.33 1.22
N LEU A 578 -0.70 22.99 1.49
CA LEU A 578 -0.79 24.45 1.44
C LEU A 578 0.19 25.15 2.36
N ASP A 579 0.42 24.57 3.54
CA ASP A 579 1.40 25.09 4.50
C ASP A 579 2.82 25.10 3.94
N GLU A 580 3.19 24.06 3.18
CA GLU A 580 4.51 23.98 2.55
C GLU A 580 4.65 25.04 1.46
N ILE A 581 3.62 25.23 0.65
CA ILE A 581 3.60 26.28 -0.39
C ILE A 581 3.74 27.66 0.25
N ASN A 582 3.00 27.94 1.32
CA ASN A 582 3.01 29.22 1.99
C ASN A 582 4.36 29.51 2.70
N SER A 583 5.00 28.48 3.24
CA SER A 583 6.25 28.65 4.02
C SER A 583 7.51 28.67 3.14
N SER A 584 7.53 27.90 2.06
CA SER A 584 8.72 27.70 1.23
C SER A 584 8.60 28.29 -0.18
N GLY A 585 7.39 28.70 -0.61
CA GLY A 585 7.15 29.29 -1.92
C GLY A 585 7.30 28.30 -3.08
N ILE A 586 7.23 26.99 -2.81
CA ILE A 586 7.31 25.98 -3.88
C ILE A 586 6.06 25.99 -4.76
N GLU A 587 6.23 25.69 -6.04
CA GLU A 587 5.15 25.63 -7.01
C GLU A 587 4.27 24.39 -6.78
N GLN A 588 2.93 24.59 -6.81
CA GLN A 588 1.95 23.52 -6.70
C GLN A 588 1.95 22.63 -7.93
N ASN A 589 1.54 21.36 -7.75
CA ASN A 589 1.20 20.47 -8.85
C ASN A 589 -0.01 21.02 -9.63
N ARG A 590 -0.03 20.81 -10.93
CA ARG A 590 -1.16 21.19 -11.79
C ARG A 590 -2.37 20.30 -11.50
N ARG A 591 -3.56 20.81 -11.78
CA ARG A 591 -4.84 20.09 -11.80
C ARG A 591 -5.55 20.29 -13.13
#